data_f71b8caca6ba474e4b4fd6626b13c11c
#
_entry.id   f71b8caca6ba474e4b4fd6626b13c11c
#
_cell.length_a   1.000
_cell.length_b   1.000
_cell.length_c   1.000
_cell.angle_alpha   90.00
_cell.angle_beta   90.00
_cell.angle_gamma   90.00
#
_symmetry.space_group_name_H-M   'P 1'
#
loop_
_entity.id
_entity.type
_entity.pdbx_description
1 polymer ?
#
loop_
_entity_poly.entity_id
_entity_poly.type
_entity_poly.pdbx_seq_one_letter_code
_entity_poly.pdbx_strand_id
1 'polypeptide(L)'
;MIDWRTKDLRNMGMELALETQEAIENYLLRGWAPGGYVESMLAHDYARAFACADTANRLTIWVLWRWITESAPPLCQGSYKAIKMWRDDLGGCRTDYVKGLEQKAIWQKLSTV
;
A
#
# COMPACT_ATOMS: atom_id res chain seq x y z
N MET A 1 6.84 4.93 8.51
CA MET A 1 6.79 3.46 8.49
C MET A 1 6.86 2.90 7.06
N ILE A 2 5.98 3.30 6.16
CA ILE A 2 6.07 2.92 4.75
C ILE A 2 6.87 4.00 4.02
N ASP A 3 7.92 3.58 3.31
CA ASP A 3 8.69 4.52 2.48
C ASP A 3 7.98 4.65 1.12
N TRP A 4 7.31 5.78 0.91
CA TRP A 4 6.60 6.11 -0.31
C TRP A 4 7.52 6.72 -1.38
N ARG A 5 8.79 6.93 -1.02
CA ARG A 5 9.76 7.57 -1.90
C ARG A 5 10.64 6.52 -2.54
N THR A 6 10.56 6.40 -3.84
CA THR A 6 11.63 5.72 -4.56
C THR A 6 12.70 6.76 -4.90
N LYS A 7 13.93 6.28 -5.11
CA LYS A 7 15.07 7.13 -5.46
C LYS A 7 14.78 8.02 -6.67
N ASP A 8 14.12 7.45 -7.68
CA ASP A 8 13.79 8.13 -8.92
C ASP A 8 12.68 9.17 -8.73
N LEU A 9 11.68 8.84 -7.88
CA LEU A 9 10.56 9.73 -7.60
C LEU A 9 10.96 10.96 -6.80
N ARG A 10 11.92 10.82 -5.89
CA ARG A 10 12.49 11.95 -5.17
C ARG A 10 13.10 12.96 -6.13
N ASN A 11 13.85 12.48 -7.10
CA ASN A 11 14.50 13.33 -8.09
C ASN A 11 13.48 14.03 -9.00
N MET A 12 12.31 13.43 -9.20
CA MET A 12 11.23 14.01 -10.01
C MET A 12 10.26 14.87 -9.19
N GLY A 13 10.40 14.92 -7.86
CA GLY A 13 9.49 15.67 -6.99
C GLY A 13 8.09 15.10 -6.92
N MET A 14 7.91 13.83 -7.30
CA MET A 14 6.59 13.18 -7.31
C MET A 14 6.35 12.41 -6.02
N GLU A 15 5.21 12.66 -5.40
CA GLU A 15 4.77 11.95 -4.19
C GLU A 15 3.29 11.61 -4.31
N LEU A 16 2.87 10.55 -3.62
CA LEU A 16 1.46 10.22 -3.49
C LEU A 16 0.75 11.26 -2.60
N ALA A 17 -0.50 11.56 -2.91
CA ALA A 17 -1.34 12.38 -2.05
C ALA A 17 -1.41 11.79 -0.63
N LEU A 18 -1.43 12.64 0.37
CA LEU A 18 -1.44 12.21 1.78
C LEU A 18 -2.63 11.31 2.10
N GLU A 19 -3.82 11.63 1.58
CA GLU A 19 -5.01 10.80 1.77
C GLU A 19 -4.83 9.40 1.20
N THR A 20 -4.15 9.28 0.08
CA THR A 20 -3.84 7.98 -0.55
C THR A 20 -2.87 7.19 0.31
N GLN A 21 -1.83 7.82 0.82
CA GLN A 21 -0.87 7.19 1.73
C GLN A 21 -1.56 6.68 3.00
N GLU A 22 -2.40 7.50 3.61
CA GLU A 22 -3.15 7.13 4.82
C GLU A 22 -4.12 5.98 4.56
N ALA A 23 -4.82 6.00 3.43
CA ALA A 23 -5.75 4.93 3.05
C ALA A 23 -5.04 3.58 2.95
N ILE A 24 -3.85 3.56 2.33
CA ILE A 24 -3.07 2.33 2.19
C ILE A 24 -2.52 1.87 3.54
N GLU A 25 -1.99 2.77 4.35
CA GLU A 25 -1.49 2.42 5.67
C GLU A 25 -2.58 1.84 6.56
N ASN A 26 -3.75 2.46 6.59
CA ASN A 26 -4.90 1.95 7.35
C ASN A 26 -5.37 0.58 6.85
N TYR A 27 -5.34 0.37 5.53
CA TYR A 27 -5.66 -0.94 4.97
C TYR A 27 -4.63 -2.00 5.38
N LEU A 28 -3.35 -1.71 5.20
CA LEU A 28 -2.28 -2.66 5.49
C LEU A 28 -2.18 -3.01 6.97
N LEU A 29 -2.33 -2.02 7.84
CA LEU A 29 -2.07 -2.19 9.28
C LEU A 29 -3.35 -2.54 10.06
N ARG A 30 -4.51 -2.06 9.63
CA ARG A 30 -5.77 -2.18 10.39
C ARG A 30 -6.86 -2.91 9.63
N GLY A 31 -6.69 -3.18 8.34
CA GLY A 31 -7.71 -3.84 7.54
C GLY A 31 -8.90 -2.95 7.20
N TRP A 32 -8.74 -1.62 7.24
CA TRP A 32 -9.80 -0.69 6.86
C TRP A 32 -9.99 -0.66 5.35
N ALA A 33 -11.22 -0.39 4.91
CA ALA A 33 -11.51 -0.25 3.49
C ALA A 33 -10.74 0.93 2.89
N PRO A 34 -9.96 0.71 1.82
CA PRO A 34 -9.06 1.76 1.31
C PRO A 34 -9.71 2.76 0.36
N GLY A 35 -10.99 2.61 0.05
CA GLY A 35 -11.67 3.42 -0.96
C GLY A 35 -11.49 2.89 -2.38
N GLY A 36 -12.36 3.36 -3.31
CA GLY A 36 -12.48 2.76 -4.64
C GLY A 36 -11.22 2.80 -5.48
N TYR A 37 -10.49 3.91 -5.46
CA TYR A 37 -9.26 4.06 -6.24
C TYR A 37 -8.18 3.07 -5.76
N VAL A 38 -7.86 3.11 -4.47
CA VAL A 38 -6.81 2.26 -3.90
C VAL A 38 -7.20 0.80 -3.97
N GLU A 39 -8.45 0.46 -3.68
CA GLU A 39 -8.97 -0.91 -3.79
C GLU A 39 -8.79 -1.46 -5.20
N SER A 40 -9.14 -0.67 -6.21
CA SER A 40 -9.00 -1.06 -7.62
C SER A 40 -7.53 -1.28 -7.99
N MET A 41 -6.64 -0.42 -7.53
CA MET A 41 -5.21 -0.58 -7.75
C MET A 41 -4.67 -1.86 -7.11
N LEU A 42 -5.05 -2.14 -5.87
CA LEU A 42 -4.65 -3.36 -5.16
C LEU A 42 -5.23 -4.62 -5.82
N ALA A 43 -6.43 -4.54 -6.36
CA ALA A 43 -7.06 -5.66 -7.09
C ALA A 43 -6.49 -5.86 -8.48
N HIS A 44 -5.61 -4.99 -8.95
CA HIS A 44 -5.10 -4.93 -10.32
C HIS A 44 -6.21 -4.66 -11.35
N ASP A 45 -7.27 -4.00 -10.93
CA ASP A 45 -8.36 -3.54 -11.79
C ASP A 45 -8.09 -2.11 -12.25
N TYR A 46 -7.19 -1.98 -13.20
CA TYR A 46 -6.66 -0.67 -13.60
C TYR A 46 -7.68 0.19 -14.35
N ALA A 47 -8.60 -0.41 -15.09
CA ALA A 47 -9.68 0.32 -15.74
C ALA A 47 -10.56 1.05 -14.72
N ARG A 48 -10.96 0.36 -13.65
CA ARG A 48 -11.71 0.96 -12.54
C ARG A 48 -10.88 1.99 -11.78
N ALA A 49 -9.60 1.70 -11.57
CA ALA A 49 -8.69 2.60 -10.88
C ALA A 49 -8.60 3.95 -11.60
N PHE A 50 -8.43 3.95 -12.91
CA PHE A 50 -8.44 5.17 -13.72
C PHE A 50 -9.79 5.91 -13.65
N ALA A 51 -10.90 5.18 -13.65
CA ALA A 51 -12.23 5.78 -13.56
C ALA A 51 -12.48 6.42 -12.19
N CYS A 52 -11.96 5.84 -11.11
CA CYS A 52 -12.15 6.33 -9.75
C CYS A 52 -11.13 7.41 -9.32
N ALA A 53 -10.01 7.52 -10.03
CA ALA A 53 -8.94 8.45 -9.67
C ALA A 53 -9.36 9.90 -9.93
N ASP A 54 -9.12 10.77 -8.95
CA ASP A 54 -9.17 12.22 -9.18
C ASP A 54 -7.94 12.68 -9.97
N THR A 55 -7.86 13.99 -10.28
CA THR A 55 -6.77 14.53 -11.09
C THR A 55 -5.39 14.27 -10.46
N ALA A 56 -5.25 14.49 -9.17
CA ALA A 56 -3.99 14.26 -8.47
C ALA A 56 -3.57 12.79 -8.51
N ASN A 57 -4.50 11.87 -8.26
CA ASN A 57 -4.24 10.43 -8.32
C ASN A 57 -3.93 9.94 -9.74
N ARG A 58 -4.57 10.51 -10.76
CA ARG A 58 -4.26 10.18 -12.16
C ARG A 58 -2.83 10.55 -12.54
N LEU A 59 -2.34 11.67 -12.03
CA LEU A 59 -0.96 12.11 -12.29
C LEU A 59 0.08 11.22 -11.60
N THR A 60 -0.28 10.57 -10.52
CA THR A 60 0.63 9.76 -9.72
C THR A 60 0.26 8.27 -9.69
N ILE A 61 -0.61 7.82 -10.58
CA ILE A 61 -1.09 6.43 -10.59
C ILE A 61 0.05 5.43 -10.76
N TRP A 62 1.04 5.75 -11.57
CA TRP A 62 2.20 4.89 -11.80
C TRP A 62 3.11 4.78 -10.58
N VAL A 63 3.12 5.80 -9.71
CA VAL A 63 3.85 5.78 -8.44
C VAL A 63 3.24 4.72 -7.52
N LEU A 64 1.93 4.72 -7.39
CA LEU A 64 1.22 3.74 -6.59
C LEU A 64 1.35 2.33 -7.19
N TRP A 65 1.21 2.20 -8.51
CA TRP A 65 1.40 0.93 -9.19
C TRP A 65 2.78 0.34 -8.92
N ARG A 66 3.82 1.17 -9.02
CA ARG A 66 5.19 0.73 -8.77
C ARG A 66 5.39 0.28 -7.34
N TRP A 67 4.86 1.04 -6.37
CA TRP A 67 4.96 0.67 -4.98
C TRP A 67 4.25 -0.66 -4.70
N ILE A 68 3.04 -0.84 -5.22
CA ILE A 68 2.27 -2.09 -5.05
C ILE A 68 3.04 -3.28 -5.62
N THR A 69 3.56 -3.15 -6.84
CA THR A 69 4.26 -4.26 -7.50
C THR A 69 5.60 -4.59 -6.87
N GLU A 70 6.32 -3.59 -6.37
CA GLU A 70 7.68 -3.80 -5.86
C GLU A 70 7.73 -4.00 -4.34
N SER A 71 6.81 -3.43 -3.59
CA SER A 71 6.94 -3.32 -2.13
C SER A 71 5.76 -3.85 -1.34
N ALA A 72 4.55 -3.87 -1.90
CA ALA A 72 3.38 -4.31 -1.15
C ALA A 72 3.41 -5.83 -0.92
N PRO A 73 2.94 -6.31 0.25
CA PRO A 73 2.87 -7.76 0.51
C PRO A 73 2.06 -8.49 -0.56
N PRO A 74 2.52 -9.64 -1.06
CA PRO A 74 1.79 -10.38 -2.10
C PRO A 74 0.36 -10.77 -1.69
N LEU A 75 0.13 -11.07 -0.42
CA LEU A 75 -1.18 -11.52 0.07
C LEU A 75 -2.23 -10.41 0.16
N CYS A 76 -1.82 -9.13 0.10
CA CYS A 76 -2.75 -8.01 0.21
C CYS A 76 -3.29 -7.53 -1.14
N GLN A 77 -2.89 -8.13 -2.24
CA GLN A 77 -3.14 -7.63 -3.59
C GLN A 77 -3.40 -8.75 -4.59
N GLY A 78 -3.80 -8.37 -5.79
CA GLY A 78 -3.96 -9.27 -6.93
C GLY A 78 -5.42 -9.51 -7.33
N SER A 79 -6.37 -9.36 -6.43
CA SER A 79 -7.79 -9.54 -6.69
C SER A 79 -8.63 -8.91 -5.57
N TYR A 80 -9.93 -8.70 -5.83
CA TYR A 80 -10.87 -8.29 -4.78
C TYR A 80 -11.00 -9.33 -3.66
N LYS A 81 -10.88 -10.60 -4.02
CA LYS A 81 -10.87 -11.69 -3.04
C LYS A 81 -9.67 -11.59 -2.10
N ALA A 82 -8.49 -11.30 -2.63
CA ALA A 82 -7.28 -11.10 -1.83
C ALA A 82 -7.44 -9.93 -0.86
N ILE A 83 -8.04 -8.84 -1.31
CA ILE A 83 -8.32 -7.67 -0.46
C ILE A 83 -9.25 -8.05 0.69
N LYS A 84 -10.32 -8.78 0.41
CA LYS A 84 -11.25 -9.25 1.44
C LYS A 84 -10.55 -10.14 2.46
N MET A 85 -9.75 -11.08 2.00
CA MET A 85 -8.98 -11.98 2.86
C MET A 85 -8.01 -11.22 3.77
N TRP A 86 -7.37 -10.20 3.23
CA TRP A 86 -6.47 -9.33 3.99
C TRP A 86 -7.22 -8.54 5.07
N ARG A 87 -8.35 -7.92 4.71
CA ARG A 87 -9.18 -7.16 5.64
C ARG A 87 -9.75 -8.02 6.75
N ASP A 88 -10.15 -9.25 6.44
CA ASP A 88 -10.66 -10.22 7.40
C ASP A 88 -9.55 -10.91 8.20
N ASP A 89 -8.30 -10.63 7.88
CA ASP A 89 -7.12 -11.23 8.52
C ASP A 89 -7.16 -12.77 8.48
N LEU A 90 -7.58 -13.32 7.36
CA LEU A 90 -7.70 -14.78 7.20
C LEU A 90 -6.34 -15.45 7.36
N GLY A 91 -6.30 -16.45 8.24
CA GLY A 91 -5.05 -17.14 8.57
C GLY A 91 -4.02 -16.27 9.26
N GLY A 92 -4.39 -15.08 9.72
CA GLY A 92 -3.48 -14.15 10.38
C GLY A 92 -2.52 -13.43 9.44
N CYS A 93 -2.81 -13.36 8.15
CA CYS A 93 -1.88 -12.81 7.15
C CYS A 93 -1.52 -11.35 7.42
N ARG A 94 -2.50 -10.50 7.77
CA ARG A 94 -2.24 -9.10 8.10
C ARG A 94 -1.53 -8.97 9.45
N THR A 95 -1.96 -9.72 10.44
CA THR A 95 -1.33 -9.76 11.76
C THR A 95 0.14 -10.15 11.65
N ASP A 96 0.47 -11.17 10.87
CA ASP A 96 1.86 -11.61 10.66
C ASP A 96 2.70 -10.53 9.98
N TYR A 97 2.12 -9.83 9.01
CA TYR A 97 2.80 -8.72 8.34
C TYR A 97 3.15 -7.58 9.33
N VAL A 98 2.18 -7.18 10.15
CA VAL A 98 2.35 -6.12 11.15
C VAL A 98 3.41 -6.52 12.18
N LYS A 99 3.38 -7.75 12.66
CA LYS A 99 4.41 -8.27 13.58
C LYS A 99 5.79 -8.23 12.95
N GLY A 100 5.90 -8.57 11.68
CA GLY A 100 7.15 -8.50 10.94
C GLY A 100 7.71 -7.07 10.87
N LEU A 101 6.85 -6.08 10.67
CA LEU A 101 7.25 -4.66 10.68
C LEU A 101 7.73 -4.22 12.06
N GLU A 102 7.04 -4.62 13.12
CA GLU A 102 7.42 -4.28 14.49
C GLU A 102 8.77 -4.88 14.86
N GLN A 103 8.99 -6.14 14.52
CA GLN A 103 10.29 -6.82 14.76
C GLN A 103 11.41 -6.13 13.98
N LYS A 104 11.17 -5.74 12.74
CA LYS A 104 12.14 -5.03 11.92
C LYS A 104 12.49 -3.66 12.50
N ALA A 105 11.50 -2.95 13.02
CA ALA A 105 11.71 -1.66 13.68
C ALA A 105 12.57 -1.80 14.95
N ILE A 106 12.30 -2.81 15.76
CA ILE A 106 13.08 -3.12 16.96
C ILE A 106 14.53 -3.46 16.58
N TRP A 107 14.71 -4.30 15.56
CA TRP A 107 16.02 -4.69 15.07
C TRP A 107 16.82 -3.47 14.58
N GLN A 108 16.20 -2.59 13.83
CA GLN A 108 16.84 -1.36 13.37
C GLN A 108 17.26 -0.46 14.52
N LYS A 109 16.44 -0.33 15.56
CA LYS A 109 16.78 0.41 16.78
C LYS A 109 18.01 -0.18 17.49
N LEU A 110 18.08 -1.49 17.61
CA LEU A 110 19.21 -2.17 18.24
C LEU A 110 20.50 -2.00 17.42
N SER A 111 20.39 -1.95 16.11
CA SER A 111 21.53 -1.81 15.20
C SER A 111 22.15 -0.42 15.21
N THR A 112 21.42 0.61 15.64
CA THR A 112 21.87 2.01 15.65
C THR A 112 22.43 2.46 16.99
N VAL A 113 22.44 1.62 17.97
CA VAL A 113 22.96 1.93 19.32
C VAL A 113 24.48 1.75 19.41
#